data_9271b68ed64d7dea0271aaa78063c924
#
_entry.id   9271b68ed64d7dea0271aaa78063c924
#
_cell.length_a   1.000
_cell.length_b   1.000
_cell.length_c   1.000
_cell.angle_alpha   90.00
_cell.angle_beta   90.00
_cell.angle_gamma   90.00
#
_symmetry.space_group_name_H-M   'P 1'
#
loop_
_entity.id
_entity.type
_entity.pdbx_description
1 polymer ?
#
loop_
_entity_poly.entity_id
_entity_poly.type
_entity_poly.pdbx_seq_one_letter_code
_entity_poly.pdbx_strand_id
1 'polypeptide(L)'
;ISSGNDFLCFTSDIATAKFYQNFNRGISHEAVDAYLQYGNIPYPLCIYENSFKLPPASKLNIDLHSYSLVPSTSFDSLIRSQGVKFKYWWTYIFQESKNLNFADAKKNIHDALRNSVRSQLISDVPVGLFLSGGIDSSLIASIAANERPGIECFNIGFEFSEYDESTQAKAIADHLGLQFTSLNCTRRNAIDEIQSIHNAYSEPFADSSQIPTM
;
A
#
# COMPACT_ATOMS: atom_id res chain seq x y z
N ILE A 1 15.76 0.23 -2.01
CA ILE A 1 17.25 0.13 -1.90
C ILE A 1 17.79 0.28 -3.31
N SER A 2 18.75 1.17 -3.49
CA SER A 2 19.45 1.36 -4.76
C SER A 2 20.95 1.33 -4.51
N SER A 3 21.71 0.69 -5.40
CA SER A 3 23.15 0.55 -5.29
C SER A 3 23.87 1.04 -6.54
N GLY A 4 25.03 1.65 -6.36
CA GLY A 4 25.92 2.11 -7.41
C GLY A 4 27.37 1.86 -7.06
N ASN A 5 28.29 2.36 -7.89
CA ASN A 5 29.73 2.18 -7.66
C ASN A 5 30.24 2.87 -6.39
N ASP A 6 29.57 3.95 -5.97
CA ASP A 6 30.01 4.86 -4.90
C ASP A 6 28.93 5.11 -3.85
N PHE A 7 27.77 4.45 -3.95
CA PHE A 7 26.66 4.66 -3.04
C PHE A 7 25.82 3.42 -2.79
N LEU A 8 25.19 3.41 -1.63
CA LEU A 8 24.07 2.57 -1.27
C LEU A 8 22.99 3.48 -0.67
N CYS A 9 21.81 3.51 -1.27
CA CYS A 9 20.72 4.40 -0.91
C CYS A 9 19.51 3.61 -0.40
N PHE A 10 18.90 4.10 0.66
CA PHE A 10 17.65 3.60 1.22
C PHE A 10 16.63 4.72 1.22
N THR A 11 15.47 4.44 0.67
CA THR A 11 14.36 5.39 0.64
C THR A 11 13.06 4.67 0.97
N SER A 12 12.11 5.37 1.55
CA SER A 12 10.74 4.88 1.70
C SER A 12 9.98 4.92 0.38
N ASP A 13 10.38 5.81 -0.53
CA ASP A 13 9.79 6.00 -1.84
C ASP A 13 10.90 6.16 -2.89
N ILE A 14 10.83 5.39 -3.97
CA ILE A 14 11.85 5.41 -5.03
C ILE A 14 11.93 6.76 -5.76
N ALA A 15 10.85 7.56 -5.78
CA ALA A 15 10.88 8.90 -6.34
C ALA A 15 11.95 9.79 -5.68
N THR A 16 12.20 9.61 -4.38
CA THR A 16 13.21 10.38 -3.65
C THR A 16 14.64 10.00 -4.02
N ALA A 17 14.88 8.77 -4.48
CA ALA A 17 16.20 8.35 -4.94
C ALA A 17 16.65 9.10 -6.20
N LYS A 18 15.70 9.59 -7.00
CA LYS A 18 16.00 10.38 -8.22
C LYS A 18 16.75 11.70 -7.94
N PHE A 19 16.68 12.20 -6.71
CA PHE A 19 17.44 13.41 -6.32
C PHE A 19 18.92 13.13 -6.07
N TYR A 20 19.30 11.85 -5.94
CA TYR A 20 20.70 11.51 -5.85
C TYR A 20 21.36 11.57 -7.23
N GLN A 21 22.49 12.29 -7.35
CA GLN A 21 23.09 12.60 -8.64
C GLN A 21 23.51 11.37 -9.44
N ASN A 22 24.03 10.34 -8.77
CA ASN A 22 24.51 9.10 -9.40
C ASN A 22 23.47 8.00 -9.46
N PHE A 23 22.19 8.30 -9.19
CA PHE A 23 21.11 7.33 -9.28
C PHE A 23 20.94 6.83 -10.72
N ASN A 24 20.94 5.51 -10.91
CA ASN A 24 20.68 4.92 -12.21
C ASN A 24 19.18 5.04 -12.55
N ARG A 25 18.87 5.77 -13.63
CA ARG A 25 17.51 5.97 -14.13
C ARG A 25 17.15 5.03 -15.28
N GLY A 26 18.01 4.06 -15.58
CA GLY A 26 17.72 2.99 -16.53
C GLY A 26 16.46 2.22 -16.10
N ILE A 27 15.62 1.89 -17.05
CA ILE A 27 14.38 1.15 -16.79
C ILE A 27 14.66 -0.34 -16.81
N SER A 28 14.27 -1.03 -15.75
CA SER A 28 14.36 -2.49 -15.66
C SER A 28 13.35 -3.18 -16.58
N HIS A 29 13.82 -3.88 -17.60
CA HIS A 29 12.95 -4.64 -18.50
C HIS A 29 12.18 -5.73 -17.75
N GLU A 30 12.81 -6.41 -16.80
CA GLU A 30 12.17 -7.42 -15.95
C GLU A 30 11.00 -6.82 -15.15
N ALA A 31 11.15 -5.61 -14.63
CA ALA A 31 10.08 -4.91 -13.92
C ALA A 31 8.93 -4.52 -14.85
N VAL A 32 9.24 -4.11 -16.09
CA VAL A 32 8.22 -3.81 -17.11
C VAL A 32 7.46 -5.07 -17.48
N ASP A 33 8.15 -6.18 -17.72
CA ASP A 33 7.51 -7.47 -18.03
C ASP A 33 6.59 -7.93 -16.89
N ALA A 34 7.05 -7.80 -15.63
CA ALA A 34 6.24 -8.12 -14.47
C ALA A 34 5.00 -7.19 -14.37
N TYR A 35 5.17 -5.89 -14.62
CA TYR A 35 4.04 -4.96 -14.66
C TYR A 35 3.00 -5.35 -15.72
N LEU A 36 3.42 -5.69 -16.93
CA LEU A 36 2.51 -6.09 -18.00
C LEU A 36 1.78 -7.41 -17.68
N GLN A 37 2.41 -8.29 -16.91
CA GLN A 37 1.83 -9.57 -16.51
C GLN A 37 0.88 -9.45 -15.31
N TYR A 38 1.25 -8.67 -14.30
CA TYR A 38 0.58 -8.65 -12.98
C TYR A 38 -0.18 -7.34 -12.69
N GLY A 39 -0.06 -6.33 -13.53
CA GLY A 39 -0.61 -4.99 -13.27
C GLY A 39 0.12 -4.20 -12.19
N ASN A 40 1.20 -4.75 -11.64
CA ASN A 40 2.08 -4.09 -10.68
C ASN A 40 3.50 -4.64 -10.79
N ILE A 41 4.46 -3.97 -10.15
CA ILE A 41 5.83 -4.45 -10.06
C ILE A 41 5.99 -5.12 -8.69
N PRO A 42 6.04 -6.47 -8.61
CA PRO A 42 6.16 -7.17 -7.34
C PRO A 42 7.56 -7.01 -6.73
N TYR A 43 7.66 -7.10 -5.40
CA TYR A 43 8.98 -7.17 -4.76
C TYR A 43 9.69 -8.49 -5.15
N PRO A 44 11.02 -8.51 -5.22
CA PRO A 44 11.94 -7.43 -4.93
C PRO A 44 12.17 -6.46 -6.09
N LEU A 45 11.49 -6.61 -7.23
CA LEU A 45 11.71 -5.79 -8.43
C LEU A 45 11.38 -4.31 -8.17
N CYS A 46 12.06 -3.43 -8.90
CA CYS A 46 11.81 -2.00 -8.94
C CYS A 46 11.87 -1.56 -10.41
N ILE A 47 11.13 -0.50 -10.75
CA ILE A 47 11.11 0.04 -12.13
C ILE A 47 12.50 0.49 -12.61
N TYR A 48 13.41 0.87 -11.71
CA TYR A 48 14.76 1.28 -12.06
C TYR A 48 15.77 0.16 -11.87
N GLU A 49 16.72 0.07 -12.81
CA GLU A 49 17.85 -0.84 -12.70
C GLU A 49 18.66 -0.61 -11.41
N ASN A 50 19.29 -1.66 -10.90
CA ASN A 50 20.10 -1.66 -9.67
C ASN A 50 19.35 -1.11 -8.43
N SER A 51 18.03 -1.18 -8.47
CA SER A 51 17.13 -0.79 -7.39
C SER A 51 16.18 -1.93 -7.04
N PHE A 52 15.92 -2.08 -5.74
CA PHE A 52 15.12 -3.21 -5.24
C PHE A 52 14.17 -2.78 -4.14
N LYS A 53 13.00 -3.38 -4.11
CA LYS A 53 12.10 -3.28 -2.97
C LYS A 53 12.49 -4.30 -1.92
N LEU A 54 12.61 -3.85 -0.67
CA LEU A 54 12.78 -4.78 0.44
C LEU A 54 11.47 -5.55 0.63
N PRO A 55 11.49 -6.90 0.59
CA PRO A 55 10.27 -7.68 0.79
C PRO A 55 9.60 -7.36 2.14
N PRO A 56 8.26 -7.37 2.22
CA PRO A 56 7.54 -7.20 3.47
C PRO A 56 8.00 -8.19 4.53
N ALA A 57 7.89 -7.80 5.80
CA ALA A 57 8.28 -8.61 6.96
C ALA A 57 9.73 -9.12 6.90
N SER A 58 10.62 -8.40 6.21
CA SER A 58 12.03 -8.73 6.13
C SER A 58 12.92 -7.65 6.77
N LYS A 59 14.14 -8.05 7.05
CA LYS A 59 15.18 -7.18 7.60
C LYS A 59 16.48 -7.38 6.85
N LEU A 60 17.09 -6.27 6.46
CA LEU A 60 18.41 -6.21 5.87
C LEU A 60 19.36 -5.49 6.85
N ASN A 61 20.41 -6.18 7.28
CA ASN A 61 21.48 -5.58 8.05
C ASN A 61 22.71 -5.49 7.17
N ILE A 62 23.36 -4.33 7.15
CA ILE A 62 24.58 -4.08 6.38
C ILE A 62 25.65 -3.62 7.34
N ASP A 63 26.74 -4.38 7.40
CA ASP A 63 27.92 -4.00 8.13
C ASP A 63 28.82 -3.15 7.24
N LEU A 64 28.84 -1.85 7.50
CA LEU A 64 29.57 -0.87 6.70
C LEU A 64 31.09 -1.06 6.71
N HIS A 65 31.64 -1.80 7.67
CA HIS A 65 33.08 -2.09 7.72
C HIS A 65 33.50 -3.21 6.76
N SER A 66 32.59 -4.11 6.46
CA SER A 66 32.86 -5.27 5.61
C SER A 66 32.13 -5.21 4.24
N TYR A 67 31.19 -4.30 4.08
CA TYR A 67 30.44 -4.14 2.83
C TYR A 67 31.25 -3.35 1.80
N SER A 68 31.41 -3.92 0.62
CA SER A 68 32.02 -3.23 -0.53
C SER A 68 30.92 -2.63 -1.40
N LEU A 69 31.02 -1.33 -1.67
CA LEU A 69 30.11 -0.63 -2.58
C LEU A 69 30.33 -1.14 -4.00
N VAL A 70 29.38 -1.93 -4.48
CA VAL A 70 29.33 -2.43 -5.86
C VAL A 70 27.89 -2.37 -6.36
N PRO A 71 27.66 -2.03 -7.62
CA PRO A 71 26.32 -2.11 -8.19
C PRO A 71 25.81 -3.53 -8.11
N SER A 72 24.65 -3.72 -7.50
CA SER A 72 23.98 -5.01 -7.47
C SER A 72 23.01 -5.09 -8.65
N THR A 73 23.18 -6.05 -9.52
CA THR A 73 22.33 -6.25 -10.70
C THR A 73 21.08 -7.07 -10.39
N SER A 74 21.03 -7.72 -9.22
CA SER A 74 19.85 -8.45 -8.74
C SER A 74 19.75 -8.36 -7.22
N PHE A 75 18.54 -8.55 -6.68
CA PHE A 75 18.34 -8.60 -5.23
C PHE A 75 19.15 -9.74 -4.58
N ASP A 76 19.24 -10.88 -5.25
CA ASP A 76 20.05 -12.01 -4.78
C ASP A 76 21.53 -11.66 -4.68
N SER A 77 22.08 -10.91 -5.65
CA SER A 77 23.46 -10.46 -5.58
C SER A 77 23.68 -9.52 -4.39
N LEU A 78 22.74 -8.62 -4.12
CA LEU A 78 22.81 -7.71 -2.98
C LEU A 78 22.81 -8.47 -1.64
N ILE A 79 21.87 -9.37 -1.43
CA ILE A 79 21.74 -10.09 -0.14
C ILE A 79 22.86 -11.10 0.13
N ARG A 80 23.59 -11.53 -0.92
CA ARG A 80 24.78 -12.41 -0.83
C ARG A 80 26.09 -11.63 -0.73
N SER A 81 26.06 -10.31 -0.83
CA SER A 81 27.26 -9.49 -0.71
C SER A 81 27.89 -9.61 0.68
N GLN A 82 29.21 -9.47 0.75
CA GLN A 82 29.92 -9.48 2.02
C GLN A 82 29.39 -8.36 2.94
N GLY A 83 29.21 -8.67 4.21
CA GLY A 83 28.67 -7.73 5.19
C GLY A 83 27.15 -7.56 5.17
N VAL A 84 26.44 -8.24 4.26
CA VAL A 84 24.98 -8.17 4.17
C VAL A 84 24.36 -9.39 4.83
N LYS A 85 23.35 -9.17 5.69
CA LYS A 85 22.52 -10.22 6.30
C LYS A 85 21.07 -9.93 6.05
N PHE A 86 20.41 -10.79 5.31
CA PHE A 86 18.98 -10.73 5.01
C PHE A 86 18.23 -11.82 5.77
N LYS A 87 17.06 -11.48 6.32
CA LYS A 87 16.15 -12.47 6.91
C LYS A 87 14.71 -11.97 6.90
N TYR A 88 13.77 -12.90 6.77
CA TYR A 88 12.39 -12.67 7.15
C TYR A 88 12.25 -12.80 8.67
N TRP A 89 11.53 -11.85 9.31
CA TRP A 89 11.20 -11.92 10.73
C TRP A 89 9.77 -12.43 10.94
N TRP A 90 8.96 -12.41 9.91
CA TRP A 90 7.62 -12.99 9.88
C TRP A 90 7.33 -13.57 8.51
N THR A 91 6.56 -14.64 8.46
CA THR A 91 6.04 -15.23 7.23
C THR A 91 4.60 -15.65 7.46
N TYR A 92 3.82 -15.63 6.40
CA TYR A 92 2.44 -16.08 6.47
C TYR A 92 2.40 -17.60 6.58
N ILE A 93 1.82 -18.12 7.67
CA ILE A 93 1.68 -19.56 7.90
C ILE A 93 0.18 -19.89 7.89
N PHE A 94 -0.25 -20.64 6.90
CA PHE A 94 -1.58 -21.22 6.90
C PHE A 94 -1.61 -22.41 7.84
N GLN A 95 -2.44 -22.32 8.87
CA GLN A 95 -2.71 -23.45 9.76
C GLN A 95 -4.20 -23.78 9.70
N GLU A 96 -4.50 -25.01 9.33
CA GLU A 96 -5.85 -25.52 9.36
C GLU A 96 -6.31 -25.73 10.81
N SER A 97 -7.32 -24.99 11.25
CA SER A 97 -7.89 -25.16 12.58
C SER A 97 -9.02 -26.18 12.53
N LYS A 98 -8.72 -27.43 12.87
CA LYS A 98 -9.68 -28.55 12.77
C LYS A 98 -10.83 -28.49 13.77
N ASN A 99 -10.73 -27.68 14.84
CA ASN A 99 -11.70 -27.67 15.96
C ASN A 99 -12.39 -26.31 16.16
N LEU A 100 -12.28 -25.37 15.21
CA LEU A 100 -12.89 -24.06 15.34
C LEU A 100 -14.34 -24.10 14.80
N ASN A 101 -15.33 -23.92 15.66
CA ASN A 101 -16.70 -23.75 15.21
C ASN A 101 -16.95 -22.34 14.67
N PHE A 102 -18.07 -22.13 13.96
CA PHE A 102 -18.38 -20.86 13.33
C PHE A 102 -18.50 -19.69 14.32
N ALA A 103 -19.08 -19.92 15.50
CA ALA A 103 -19.27 -18.86 16.50
C ALA A 103 -17.92 -18.37 17.04
N ASP A 104 -17.00 -19.27 17.34
CA ASP A 104 -15.65 -18.93 17.81
C ASP A 104 -14.84 -18.27 16.69
N ALA A 105 -14.95 -18.76 15.44
CA ALA A 105 -14.30 -18.14 14.30
C ALA A 105 -14.77 -16.69 14.11
N LYS A 106 -16.08 -16.45 14.12
CA LYS A 106 -16.68 -15.11 14.05
C LYS A 106 -16.17 -14.19 15.14
N LYS A 107 -16.15 -14.67 16.39
CA LYS A 107 -15.65 -13.92 17.54
C LYS A 107 -14.17 -13.56 17.36
N ASN A 108 -13.34 -14.52 17.01
CA ASN A 108 -11.89 -14.32 16.83
C ASN A 108 -11.61 -13.30 15.72
N ILE A 109 -12.33 -13.37 14.59
CA ILE A 109 -12.20 -12.41 13.48
C ILE A 109 -12.64 -11.02 13.96
N HIS A 110 -13.79 -10.91 14.65
CA HIS A 110 -14.27 -9.63 15.16
C HIS A 110 -13.26 -8.99 16.13
N ASP A 111 -12.72 -9.76 17.07
CA ASP A 111 -11.75 -9.27 18.04
C ASP A 111 -10.43 -8.85 17.37
N ALA A 112 -9.98 -9.60 16.36
CA ALA A 112 -8.79 -9.25 15.57
C ALA A 112 -9.00 -7.96 14.76
N LEU A 113 -10.14 -7.82 14.09
CA LEU A 113 -10.50 -6.61 13.33
C LEU A 113 -10.61 -5.40 14.26
N ARG A 114 -11.29 -5.53 15.39
CA ARG A 114 -11.42 -4.47 16.38
C ARG A 114 -10.05 -3.99 16.87
N ASN A 115 -9.17 -4.91 17.22
CA ASN A 115 -7.82 -4.56 17.68
C ASN A 115 -7.02 -3.86 16.56
N SER A 116 -7.14 -4.33 15.32
CA SER A 116 -6.49 -3.72 14.16
C SER A 116 -7.00 -2.30 13.92
N VAL A 117 -8.31 -2.11 13.85
CA VAL A 117 -8.92 -0.78 13.67
C VAL A 117 -8.50 0.17 14.80
N ARG A 118 -8.61 -0.27 16.06
CA ARG A 118 -8.22 0.53 17.21
C ARG A 118 -6.77 1.01 17.14
N SER A 119 -5.85 0.15 16.72
CA SER A 119 -4.43 0.50 16.60
C SER A 119 -4.19 1.53 15.49
N GLN A 120 -5.00 1.53 14.43
CA GLN A 120 -4.87 2.44 13.29
C GLN A 120 -5.59 3.78 13.50
N LEU A 121 -6.43 3.89 14.52
CA LEU A 121 -7.05 5.18 14.90
C LEU A 121 -6.12 6.08 15.73
N ILE A 122 -4.94 5.58 16.11
CA ILE A 122 -3.93 6.36 16.83
C ILE A 122 -3.22 7.26 15.82
N SER A 123 -3.37 8.58 16.02
CA SER A 123 -2.79 9.58 15.11
C SER A 123 -2.64 10.93 15.82
N ASP A 124 -1.63 11.68 15.41
CA ASP A 124 -1.40 13.07 15.87
C ASP A 124 -2.28 14.10 15.12
N VAL A 125 -3.01 13.65 14.08
CA VAL A 125 -3.90 14.47 13.28
C VAL A 125 -5.29 13.83 13.21
N PRO A 126 -6.35 14.56 12.79
CA PRO A 126 -7.65 13.96 12.56
C PRO A 126 -7.59 12.78 11.59
N VAL A 127 -8.30 11.70 11.91
CA VAL A 127 -8.42 10.49 11.09
C VAL A 127 -9.83 10.41 10.56
N GLY A 128 -9.96 10.13 9.28
CA GLY A 128 -11.20 9.81 8.61
C GLY A 128 -11.21 8.39 8.05
N LEU A 129 -12.34 7.96 7.57
CA LEU A 129 -12.56 6.65 6.98
C LEU A 129 -12.99 6.77 5.52
N PHE A 130 -12.39 6.00 4.64
CA PHE A 130 -13.00 5.77 3.34
C PHE A 130 -14.16 4.78 3.47
N LEU A 131 -15.33 5.18 2.99
CA LEU A 131 -16.53 4.37 3.04
C LEU A 131 -17.10 4.18 1.63
N SER A 132 -17.09 2.94 1.17
CA SER A 132 -17.83 2.49 -0.01
C SER A 132 -19.15 1.84 0.43
N GLY A 133 -19.99 1.44 -0.53
CA GLY A 133 -21.19 0.63 -0.24
C GLY A 133 -20.89 -0.83 0.09
N GLY A 134 -19.61 -1.25 0.08
CA GLY A 134 -19.19 -2.63 0.26
C GLY A 134 -19.19 -3.10 1.72
N ILE A 135 -19.26 -4.42 1.90
CA ILE A 135 -19.33 -5.08 3.22
C ILE A 135 -18.10 -4.77 4.07
N ASP A 136 -16.91 -4.81 3.47
CA ASP A 136 -15.65 -4.66 4.19
C ASP A 136 -15.49 -3.26 4.78
N SER A 137 -15.69 -2.22 3.96
CA SER A 137 -15.62 -0.83 4.42
C SER A 137 -16.69 -0.52 5.47
N SER A 138 -17.89 -1.08 5.31
CA SER A 138 -18.99 -0.93 6.27
C SER A 138 -18.68 -1.57 7.62
N LEU A 139 -18.06 -2.76 7.61
CA LEU A 139 -17.62 -3.44 8.83
C LEU A 139 -16.55 -2.64 9.56
N ILE A 140 -15.55 -2.13 8.83
CA ILE A 140 -14.51 -1.28 9.39
C ILE A 140 -15.12 0.01 9.97
N ALA A 141 -16.02 0.66 9.22
CA ALA A 141 -16.71 1.88 9.69
C ALA A 141 -17.54 1.63 10.96
N SER A 142 -18.25 0.51 11.04
CA SER A 142 -19.01 0.11 12.23
C SER A 142 -18.11 -0.07 13.46
N ILE A 143 -16.96 -0.71 13.30
CA ILE A 143 -16.01 -0.88 14.40
C ILE A 143 -15.42 0.47 14.79
N ALA A 144 -14.99 1.28 13.82
CA ALA A 144 -14.38 2.57 14.07
C ALA A 144 -15.35 3.56 14.73
N ALA A 145 -16.64 3.56 14.37
CA ALA A 145 -17.69 4.37 15.01
C ALA A 145 -17.81 4.07 16.50
N ASN A 146 -17.69 2.81 16.90
CA ASN A 146 -17.72 2.40 18.32
C ASN A 146 -16.44 2.80 19.07
N GLU A 147 -15.27 2.72 18.43
CA GLU A 147 -13.98 3.06 19.07
C GLU A 147 -13.73 4.58 19.10
N ARG A 148 -14.23 5.32 18.12
CA ARG A 148 -14.08 6.78 17.99
C ARG A 148 -15.39 7.41 17.50
N PRO A 149 -16.33 7.72 18.38
CA PRO A 149 -17.58 8.39 18.01
C PRO A 149 -17.31 9.71 17.28
N GLY A 150 -18.07 9.98 16.23
CA GLY A 150 -17.94 11.20 15.43
C GLY A 150 -16.80 11.21 14.41
N ILE A 151 -16.19 10.05 14.14
CA ILE A 151 -15.22 9.94 13.03
C ILE A 151 -15.92 10.24 11.70
N GLU A 152 -15.24 10.99 10.83
CA GLU A 152 -15.78 11.38 9.54
C GLU A 152 -15.54 10.31 8.48
N CYS A 153 -16.54 10.08 7.63
CA CYS A 153 -16.46 9.18 6.49
C CYS A 153 -16.40 9.95 5.18
N PHE A 154 -15.51 9.49 4.30
CA PHE A 154 -15.30 10.03 2.98
C PHE A 154 -15.65 8.99 1.92
N ASN A 155 -16.30 9.46 0.86
CA ASN A 155 -16.67 8.63 -0.28
C ASN A 155 -16.32 9.36 -1.57
N ILE A 156 -15.98 8.60 -2.61
CA ILE A 156 -15.89 9.11 -3.96
C ILE A 156 -17.08 8.57 -4.75
N GLY A 157 -17.96 9.47 -5.15
CA GLY A 157 -19.07 9.18 -6.06
C GLY A 157 -18.62 9.33 -7.51
N PHE A 158 -19.37 8.73 -8.43
CA PHE A 158 -19.13 8.77 -9.87
C PHE A 158 -20.37 9.22 -10.64
N GLU A 159 -20.15 9.87 -11.79
CA GLU A 159 -21.26 10.27 -12.67
C GLU A 159 -22.05 9.08 -13.23
N PHE A 160 -21.40 7.91 -13.34
CA PHE A 160 -22.02 6.70 -13.86
C PHE A 160 -22.57 5.85 -12.72
N SER A 161 -23.89 5.68 -12.70
CA SER A 161 -24.60 4.96 -11.64
C SER A 161 -24.15 3.51 -11.43
N GLU A 162 -23.57 2.90 -12.46
CA GLU A 162 -23.04 1.52 -12.38
C GLU A 162 -21.82 1.40 -11.45
N TYR A 163 -21.10 2.49 -11.24
CA TYR A 163 -19.89 2.54 -10.40
C TYR A 163 -20.08 3.40 -9.15
N ASP A 164 -21.24 4.06 -9.01
CA ASP A 164 -21.51 4.97 -7.91
C ASP A 164 -22.16 4.25 -6.72
N GLU A 165 -21.37 4.06 -5.68
CA GLU A 165 -21.81 3.47 -4.40
C GLU A 165 -22.16 4.54 -3.34
N SER A 166 -22.21 5.83 -3.70
CA SER A 166 -22.39 6.92 -2.76
C SER A 166 -23.70 6.86 -1.97
N THR A 167 -24.78 6.41 -2.62
CA THR A 167 -26.09 6.23 -1.97
C THR A 167 -26.03 5.17 -0.87
N GLN A 168 -25.41 4.04 -1.14
CA GLN A 168 -25.24 2.95 -0.17
C GLN A 168 -24.32 3.37 0.97
N ALA A 169 -23.19 4.01 0.63
CA ALA A 169 -22.24 4.52 1.61
C ALA A 169 -22.89 5.54 2.55
N LYS A 170 -23.71 6.45 2.01
CA LYS A 170 -24.47 7.42 2.80
C LYS A 170 -25.45 6.75 3.75
N ALA A 171 -26.22 5.78 3.26
CA ALA A 171 -27.16 5.05 4.10
C ALA A 171 -26.49 4.34 5.27
N ILE A 172 -25.27 3.79 5.06
CA ILE A 172 -24.46 3.17 6.11
C ILE A 172 -23.98 4.21 7.11
N ALA A 173 -23.46 5.34 6.64
CA ALA A 173 -23.01 6.43 7.49
C ALA A 173 -24.14 6.99 8.36
N ASP A 174 -25.33 7.22 7.78
CA ASP A 174 -26.52 7.67 8.48
C ASP A 174 -26.97 6.65 9.55
N HIS A 175 -26.93 5.35 9.22
CA HIS A 175 -27.25 4.27 10.18
C HIS A 175 -26.27 4.22 11.37
N LEU A 176 -24.99 4.49 11.11
CA LEU A 176 -23.93 4.50 12.13
C LEU A 176 -23.82 5.85 12.86
N GLY A 177 -24.61 6.87 12.46
CA GLY A 177 -24.54 8.23 13.06
C GLY A 177 -23.24 8.95 12.78
N LEU A 178 -22.61 8.69 11.63
CA LEU A 178 -21.32 9.26 11.22
C LEU A 178 -21.51 10.47 10.30
N GLN A 179 -20.57 11.41 10.36
CA GLN A 179 -20.48 12.47 9.38
C GLN A 179 -20.04 11.87 8.04
N PHE A 180 -20.65 12.34 6.96
CA PHE A 180 -20.41 11.79 5.62
C PHE A 180 -20.14 12.89 4.61
N THR A 181 -18.98 12.84 4.01
CA THR A 181 -18.57 13.74 2.92
C THR A 181 -18.36 12.93 1.65
N SER A 182 -19.09 13.24 0.59
CA SER A 182 -18.92 12.63 -0.72
C SER A 182 -18.39 13.63 -1.73
N LEU A 183 -17.31 13.26 -2.43
CA LEU A 183 -16.77 14.01 -3.55
C LEU A 183 -17.17 13.30 -4.83
N ASN A 184 -17.66 14.05 -5.82
CA ASN A 184 -18.06 13.47 -7.10
C ASN A 184 -16.90 13.57 -8.10
N CYS A 185 -16.39 12.41 -8.54
CA CYS A 185 -15.38 12.31 -9.58
C CYS A 185 -16.06 12.34 -10.95
N THR A 186 -16.00 13.50 -11.62
CA THR A 186 -16.51 13.65 -12.98
C THR A 186 -15.50 13.10 -13.99
N ARG A 187 -15.98 12.80 -15.21
CA ARG A 187 -15.12 12.41 -16.32
C ARG A 187 -14.02 13.46 -16.60
N ARG A 188 -14.34 14.73 -16.44
CA ARG A 188 -13.39 15.82 -16.64
C ARG A 188 -12.31 15.80 -15.57
N ASN A 189 -12.68 15.64 -14.29
CA ASN A 189 -11.71 15.50 -13.20
C ASN A 189 -10.76 14.34 -13.47
N ALA A 190 -11.30 13.17 -13.86
CA ALA A 190 -10.49 12.00 -14.15
C ALA A 190 -9.48 12.25 -15.29
N ILE A 191 -9.89 12.93 -16.37
CA ILE A 191 -8.99 13.26 -17.49
C ILE A 191 -7.89 14.25 -17.06
N ASP A 192 -8.25 15.26 -16.29
CA ASP A 192 -7.30 16.27 -15.81
C ASP A 192 -6.26 15.63 -14.87
N GLU A 193 -6.66 14.67 -14.03
CA GLU A 193 -5.76 13.97 -13.10
C GLU A 193 -4.84 12.93 -13.77
N ILE A 194 -5.20 12.39 -14.95
CA ILE A 194 -4.33 11.43 -15.66
C ILE A 194 -2.92 11.99 -15.86
N GLN A 195 -2.81 13.29 -16.16
CA GLN A 195 -1.52 13.94 -16.37
C GLN A 195 -0.69 14.05 -15.10
N SER A 196 -1.31 13.96 -13.93
CA SER A 196 -0.68 14.10 -12.61
C SER A 196 -0.29 12.74 -11.99
N ILE A 197 -0.76 11.62 -12.54
CA ILE A 197 -0.52 10.27 -12.00
C ILE A 197 0.98 10.01 -11.76
N HIS A 198 1.84 10.39 -12.70
CA HIS A 198 3.29 10.19 -12.59
C HIS A 198 3.97 10.99 -11.45
N ASN A 199 3.28 12.00 -10.93
CA ASN A 199 3.75 12.78 -9.77
C ASN A 199 3.28 12.17 -8.46
N ALA A 200 2.11 11.53 -8.45
CA ALA A 200 1.54 10.91 -7.26
C ALA A 200 2.14 9.53 -6.98
N TYR A 201 2.46 8.78 -8.03
CA TYR A 201 2.93 7.40 -7.91
C TYR A 201 4.34 7.23 -8.48
N SER A 202 5.18 6.57 -7.72
CA SER A 202 6.60 6.39 -8.05
C SER A 202 6.88 5.30 -9.07
N GLU A 203 5.95 4.36 -9.22
CA GLU A 203 5.98 3.24 -10.15
C GLU A 203 4.59 3.02 -10.77
N PRO A 204 4.52 2.48 -12.00
CA PRO A 204 3.24 2.15 -12.61
C PRO A 204 2.55 0.98 -11.88
N PHE A 205 1.24 1.06 -11.74
CA PHE A 205 0.39 -0.06 -11.35
C PHE A 205 -1.00 0.12 -11.98
N ALA A 206 -1.68 -0.99 -12.27
CA ALA A 206 -2.96 -0.98 -12.95
C ALA A 206 -4.09 -1.17 -11.93
N ASP A 207 -4.58 -0.06 -11.37
CA ASP A 207 -5.69 -0.03 -10.45
C ASP A 207 -6.65 1.10 -10.83
N SER A 208 -7.92 0.79 -10.97
CA SER A 208 -8.95 1.76 -11.31
C SER A 208 -9.18 2.81 -10.22
N SER A 209 -8.75 2.54 -8.99
CA SER A 209 -8.86 3.45 -7.86
C SER A 209 -7.77 4.53 -7.79
N GLN A 210 -6.77 4.48 -8.69
CA GLN A 210 -5.68 5.47 -8.71
C GLN A 210 -6.20 6.91 -8.77
N ILE A 211 -7.07 7.18 -9.75
CA ILE A 211 -7.60 8.53 -9.99
C ILE A 211 -8.50 8.99 -8.85
N PRO A 212 -9.46 8.18 -8.37
CA PRO A 212 -10.29 8.59 -7.24
C PRO A 212 -9.51 8.84 -5.94
N THR A 213 -8.33 8.26 -5.80
CA THR A 213 -7.51 8.41 -4.58
C THR A 213 -6.65 9.68 -4.61
N MET A 214 -6.45 10.27 -5.76
CA MET A 214 -5.72 11.54 -5.95
C MET A 214 -6.56 12.74 -5.57
#